data_fa73a5d93a19257550b853d852ed612f
#
_entry.id   fa73a5d93a19257550b853d852ed612f
#
_cell.length_a   1.000
_cell.length_b   1.000
_cell.length_c   1.000
_cell.angle_alpha   90.00
_cell.angle_beta   90.00
_cell.angle_gamma   90.00
#
_symmetry.space_group_name_H-M   'P 1'
#
loop_
_entity.id
_entity.type
_entity.pdbx_description
1 polymer ?
#
loop_
_entity_poly.entity_id
_entity_poly.type
_entity_poly.pdbx_seq_one_letter_code
_entity_poly.pdbx_strand_id
1 'polypeptide(L)'
;MPQNLTLQALTANKWARRVVWALSGLLALWGLAWLVVPPLLRHQVEKIATEQLGRNVSLGKVEFSPWSMELTVHDLAVAKADGSAPQLGIQRIYVNAELESIFRLAPVMDAITIDAPQLNLTHLGDGRYDIDDVLARLNQPATEPAGAPARFALYNIAVLGGTLDFVDKAVNKSHEVRDFKLGIPFLSNLESQRTVKTSPYLAFRLNGSEIDTTAQSTPFAQTRKTDAQIKLSQLDLKPYLGYLPAALPVRLQGAVLSADLTLAFEQGAQSQVRLSGTVAADKLRVATPTGGELLAVDRIDVALRDVRLLAQVVDLSRVEITAPRLTVARLANGQLNLLPSAVRSDEKNARPAEERSPKNELATK
;
A
#
# COMPACT_ATOMS: atom_id res chain seq x y z
N MET A 1 7.02 33.89 63.73
CA MET A 1 5.57 33.68 63.66
C MET A 1 5.19 33.66 62.15
N PRO A 2 4.80 32.54 61.58
CA PRO A 2 4.36 32.52 60.18
C PRO A 2 2.93 33.08 60.14
N GLN A 3 2.74 34.12 59.33
CA GLN A 3 1.42 34.67 59.07
C GLN A 3 0.61 33.64 58.27
N ASN A 4 -0.42 33.12 58.87
CA ASN A 4 -1.49 32.37 58.23
C ASN A 4 -2.16 33.31 57.20
N LEU A 5 -1.79 33.22 55.96
CA LEU A 5 -2.54 33.77 54.81
C LEU A 5 -3.86 33.00 54.74
N THR A 6 -4.84 33.50 55.50
CA THR A 6 -6.14 32.90 55.61
C THR A 6 -6.89 33.03 54.28
N LEU A 7 -7.53 31.95 53.84
CA LEU A 7 -8.47 31.87 52.72
C LEU A 7 -9.51 33.00 52.70
N GLN A 8 -9.74 33.68 53.81
CA GLN A 8 -10.64 34.84 53.98
C GLN A 8 -10.15 36.11 53.25
N ALA A 9 -8.82 36.30 53.06
CA ALA A 9 -8.27 37.44 52.32
C ALA A 9 -8.53 37.37 50.82
N LEU A 10 -8.63 36.15 50.26
CA LEU A 10 -8.91 35.91 48.84
C LEU A 10 -10.38 36.19 48.47
N THR A 11 -11.33 36.10 49.41
CA THR A 11 -12.76 36.32 49.14
C THR A 11 -13.18 37.80 49.23
N ALA A 12 -12.38 38.67 49.84
CA ALA A 12 -12.64 40.08 49.98
C ALA A 12 -12.41 40.89 48.69
N ASN A 13 -11.58 40.39 47.78
CA ASN A 13 -11.28 41.05 46.50
C ASN A 13 -12.25 40.56 45.41
N LYS A 14 -13.09 41.46 44.86
CA LYS A 14 -14.05 41.14 43.79
C LYS A 14 -13.36 40.53 42.55
N TRP A 15 -12.12 40.93 42.25
CA TRP A 15 -11.30 40.38 41.16
C TRP A 15 -10.83 38.96 41.47
N ALA A 16 -10.34 38.68 42.67
CA ALA A 16 -9.92 37.34 43.10
C ALA A 16 -11.09 36.35 43.02
N ARG A 17 -12.29 36.77 43.47
CA ARG A 17 -13.49 35.95 43.34
C ARG A 17 -13.88 35.67 41.88
N ARG A 18 -13.79 36.66 40.97
CA ARG A 18 -14.04 36.44 39.53
C ARG A 18 -13.04 35.48 38.91
N VAL A 19 -11.75 35.59 39.28
CA VAL A 19 -10.70 34.67 38.83
C VAL A 19 -10.97 33.24 39.32
N VAL A 20 -11.33 33.06 40.59
CA VAL A 20 -11.68 31.73 41.15
C VAL A 20 -12.88 31.13 40.42
N TRP A 21 -13.96 31.92 40.17
CA TRP A 21 -15.12 31.45 39.42
C TRP A 21 -14.76 31.10 37.96
N ALA A 22 -13.91 31.89 37.30
CA ALA A 22 -13.44 31.61 35.94
C ALA A 22 -12.59 30.32 35.87
N LEU A 23 -11.66 30.14 36.83
CA LEU A 23 -10.86 28.91 36.94
C LEU A 23 -11.73 27.69 37.27
N SER A 24 -12.69 27.82 38.19
CA SER A 24 -13.63 26.74 38.52
C SER A 24 -14.51 26.38 37.32
N GLY A 25 -14.99 27.39 36.59
CA GLY A 25 -15.73 27.16 35.34
C GLY A 25 -14.90 26.48 34.26
N LEU A 26 -13.65 26.88 34.12
CA LEU A 26 -12.70 26.23 33.17
C LEU A 26 -12.43 24.79 33.56
N LEU A 27 -12.18 24.51 34.83
CA LEU A 27 -11.97 23.16 35.36
C LEU A 27 -13.23 22.28 35.20
N ALA A 28 -14.41 22.84 35.44
CA ALA A 28 -15.68 22.14 35.23
C ALA A 28 -15.90 21.82 33.75
N LEU A 29 -15.62 22.78 32.87
CA LEU A 29 -15.69 22.56 31.40
C LEU A 29 -14.72 21.47 30.94
N TRP A 30 -13.48 21.46 31.45
CA TRP A 30 -12.50 20.44 31.17
C TRP A 30 -12.89 19.06 31.69
N GLY A 31 -13.38 18.99 32.94
CA GLY A 31 -13.89 17.74 33.52
C GLY A 31 -15.08 17.19 32.73
N LEU A 32 -15.98 18.08 32.30
CA LEU A 32 -17.11 17.71 31.43
C LEU A 32 -16.63 17.21 30.06
N ALA A 33 -15.67 17.89 29.41
CA ALA A 33 -15.11 17.48 28.16
C ALA A 33 -14.43 16.09 28.26
N TRP A 34 -13.66 15.87 29.33
CA TRP A 34 -13.02 14.59 29.59
C TRP A 34 -14.00 13.43 29.75
N LEU A 35 -15.18 13.68 30.35
CA LEU A 35 -16.19 12.66 30.62
C LEU A 35 -17.14 12.42 29.43
N VAL A 36 -17.54 13.51 28.73
CA VAL A 36 -18.60 13.47 27.71
C VAL A 36 -18.04 13.23 26.29
N VAL A 37 -16.86 13.78 25.97
CA VAL A 37 -16.31 13.70 24.61
C VAL A 37 -16.01 12.25 24.20
N PRO A 38 -15.39 11.37 25.00
CA PRO A 38 -15.07 10.02 24.58
C PRO A 38 -16.28 9.18 24.14
N PRO A 39 -17.36 9.05 24.93
CA PRO A 39 -18.51 8.25 24.52
C PRO A 39 -19.25 8.89 23.33
N LEU A 40 -19.28 10.22 23.23
CA LEU A 40 -19.87 10.90 22.08
C LEU A 40 -19.07 10.65 20.81
N LEU A 41 -17.74 10.81 20.85
CA LEU A 41 -16.85 10.50 19.72
C LEU A 41 -16.99 9.04 19.29
N ARG A 42 -16.97 8.10 20.24
CA ARG A 42 -17.16 6.68 19.93
C ARG A 42 -18.43 6.47 19.12
N HIS A 43 -19.58 6.93 19.64
CA HIS A 43 -20.87 6.74 18.99
C HIS A 43 -20.94 7.39 17.60
N GLN A 44 -20.43 8.62 17.46
CA GLN A 44 -20.45 9.34 16.19
C GLN A 44 -19.53 8.70 15.15
N VAL A 45 -18.30 8.30 15.55
CA VAL A 45 -17.35 7.66 14.65
C VAL A 45 -17.85 6.28 14.20
N GLU A 46 -18.38 5.45 15.12
CA GLU A 46 -18.99 4.15 14.78
C GLU A 46 -20.12 4.34 13.77
N LYS A 47 -21.01 5.31 14.00
CA LYS A 47 -22.14 5.60 13.11
C LYS A 47 -21.68 6.06 11.73
N ILE A 48 -20.88 7.12 11.67
CA ILE A 48 -20.42 7.72 10.41
C ILE A 48 -19.61 6.70 9.61
N ALA A 49 -18.68 5.99 10.26
CA ALA A 49 -17.86 4.97 9.60
C ALA A 49 -18.72 3.81 9.09
N THR A 50 -19.72 3.35 9.86
CA THR A 50 -20.65 2.30 9.42
C THR A 50 -21.47 2.75 8.23
N GLU A 51 -21.97 3.97 8.21
CA GLU A 51 -22.75 4.53 7.08
C GLU A 51 -21.87 4.69 5.84
N GLN A 52 -20.67 5.24 5.98
CA GLN A 52 -19.76 5.48 4.85
C GLN A 52 -19.18 4.19 4.26
N LEU A 53 -18.76 3.25 5.09
CA LEU A 53 -18.18 1.99 4.63
C LEU A 53 -19.26 0.96 4.25
N GLY A 54 -20.48 1.10 4.75
CA GLY A 54 -21.55 0.11 4.61
C GLY A 54 -21.24 -1.21 5.33
N ARG A 55 -20.38 -1.17 6.32
CA ARG A 55 -19.90 -2.29 7.12
C ARG A 55 -20.07 -1.97 8.59
N ASN A 56 -20.33 -2.96 9.40
CA ASN A 56 -20.37 -2.75 10.85
C ASN A 56 -18.99 -2.36 11.35
N VAL A 57 -18.90 -1.17 11.95
CA VAL A 57 -17.67 -0.65 12.57
C VAL A 57 -17.89 -0.57 14.06
N SER A 58 -16.96 -1.11 14.82
CA SER A 58 -16.97 -1.06 16.28
C SER A 58 -15.66 -0.48 16.81
N LEU A 59 -15.75 0.27 17.88
CA LEU A 59 -14.61 0.83 18.60
C LEU A 59 -14.63 0.27 20.03
N GLY A 60 -13.46 -0.02 20.57
CA GLY A 60 -13.29 -0.33 21.97
C GLY A 60 -13.31 0.95 22.82
N LYS A 61 -12.29 1.15 23.64
CA LYS A 61 -12.15 2.32 24.49
C LYS A 61 -11.70 3.54 23.66
N VAL A 62 -12.31 4.68 23.91
CA VAL A 62 -11.87 5.98 23.41
C VAL A 62 -11.40 6.83 24.58
N GLU A 63 -10.22 7.38 24.51
CA GLU A 63 -9.61 8.26 25.49
C GLU A 63 -9.33 9.62 24.87
N PHE A 64 -9.69 10.68 25.57
CA PHE A 64 -9.42 12.04 25.13
C PHE A 64 -8.85 12.86 26.27
N SER A 65 -7.73 13.54 26.01
CA SER A 65 -7.07 14.45 26.95
C SER A 65 -7.19 15.88 26.43
N PRO A 66 -8.15 16.68 26.95
CA PRO A 66 -8.44 18.02 26.40
C PRO A 66 -7.31 19.04 26.57
N TRP A 67 -6.41 18.84 27.56
CA TRP A 67 -5.28 19.75 27.81
C TRP A 67 -4.08 19.51 26.88
N SER A 68 -3.87 18.29 26.43
CA SER A 68 -2.81 17.93 25.45
C SER A 68 -3.37 17.70 24.05
N MET A 69 -4.70 17.77 23.85
CA MET A 69 -5.37 17.49 22.57
C MET A 69 -5.06 16.10 22.00
N GLU A 70 -4.82 15.15 22.89
CA GLU A 70 -4.54 13.76 22.54
C GLU A 70 -5.82 12.93 22.49
N LEU A 71 -5.94 12.15 21.43
CA LEU A 71 -7.00 11.17 21.23
C LEU A 71 -6.39 9.78 21.05
N THR A 72 -6.85 8.82 21.83
CA THR A 72 -6.51 7.41 21.65
C THR A 72 -7.77 6.59 21.45
N VAL A 73 -7.80 5.80 20.37
CA VAL A 73 -8.87 4.86 20.06
C VAL A 73 -8.28 3.46 20.10
N HIS A 74 -8.91 2.57 20.86
CA HIS A 74 -8.51 1.18 20.98
C HIS A 74 -9.49 0.27 20.23
N ASP A 75 -8.98 -0.85 19.73
CA ASP A 75 -9.73 -1.99 19.20
C ASP A 75 -10.78 -1.59 18.14
N LEU A 76 -10.34 -0.80 17.14
CA LEU A 76 -11.17 -0.53 15.98
C LEU A 76 -11.30 -1.82 15.17
N ALA A 77 -12.54 -2.20 14.85
CA ALA A 77 -12.82 -3.33 13.98
C ALA A 77 -13.87 -2.97 12.93
N VAL A 78 -13.60 -3.34 11.68
CA VAL A 78 -14.53 -3.27 10.55
C VAL A 78 -14.85 -4.69 10.13
N ALA A 79 -16.11 -5.07 10.16
CA ALA A 79 -16.55 -6.43 9.84
C ALA A 79 -16.48 -6.70 8.33
N LYS A 80 -16.35 -7.98 7.96
CA LYS A 80 -16.59 -8.46 6.58
C LYS A 80 -18.05 -8.22 6.17
N ALA A 81 -18.35 -8.30 4.86
CA ALA A 81 -19.69 -8.10 4.34
C ALA A 81 -20.73 -9.05 4.96
N ASP A 82 -20.33 -10.27 5.26
CA ASP A 82 -21.15 -11.32 5.88
C ASP A 82 -21.18 -11.25 7.42
N GLY A 83 -20.43 -10.31 8.02
CA GLY A 83 -20.32 -10.16 9.47
C GLY A 83 -19.56 -11.30 10.18
N SER A 84 -18.95 -12.25 9.45
CA SER A 84 -18.36 -13.46 10.03
C SER A 84 -17.07 -13.23 10.79
N ALA A 85 -16.31 -12.22 10.42
CA ALA A 85 -14.99 -11.92 10.98
C ALA A 85 -14.59 -10.46 10.71
N PRO A 86 -13.56 -9.92 11.39
CA PRO A 86 -13.01 -8.63 11.02
C PRO A 86 -12.36 -8.64 9.62
N GLN A 87 -12.70 -7.64 8.80
CA GLN A 87 -11.99 -7.32 7.57
C GLN A 87 -10.73 -6.52 7.89
N LEU A 88 -10.89 -5.52 8.75
CA LEU A 88 -9.82 -4.67 9.26
C LEU A 88 -9.94 -4.62 10.79
N GLY A 89 -8.82 -4.81 11.47
CA GLY A 89 -8.67 -4.58 12.89
C GLY A 89 -7.51 -3.61 13.14
N ILE A 90 -7.61 -2.73 14.12
CA ILE A 90 -6.51 -1.86 14.56
C ILE A 90 -6.51 -1.85 16.08
N GLN A 91 -5.39 -2.24 16.68
CA GLN A 91 -5.29 -2.34 18.13
C GLN A 91 -5.31 -0.96 18.80
N ARG A 92 -4.60 0.02 18.25
CA ARG A 92 -4.55 1.38 18.78
C ARG A 92 -4.34 2.41 17.67
N ILE A 93 -5.10 3.48 17.71
CA ILE A 93 -4.88 4.70 16.93
C ILE A 93 -4.64 5.81 17.93
N TYR A 94 -3.48 6.47 17.85
CA TYR A 94 -3.12 7.62 18.65
C TYR A 94 -2.96 8.84 17.77
N VAL A 95 -3.57 9.94 18.16
CA VAL A 95 -3.48 11.23 17.46
C VAL A 95 -3.20 12.31 18.49
N ASN A 96 -2.15 13.08 18.25
CA ASN A 96 -1.84 14.29 19.02
C ASN A 96 -2.04 15.52 18.13
N ALA A 97 -3.03 16.33 18.43
CA ALA A 97 -3.33 17.54 17.68
C ALA A 97 -2.74 18.76 18.37
N GLU A 98 -2.18 19.66 17.57
CA GLU A 98 -1.62 20.92 18.05
C GLU A 98 -2.70 22.01 18.20
N LEU A 99 -2.65 22.79 19.27
CA LEU A 99 -3.50 23.97 19.44
C LEU A 99 -3.32 25.00 18.29
N GLU A 100 -2.19 24.94 17.62
CA GLU A 100 -1.89 25.74 16.43
C GLU A 100 -2.89 25.50 15.29
N SER A 101 -3.54 24.32 15.26
CA SER A 101 -4.62 23.99 14.32
C SER A 101 -5.72 25.04 14.32
N ILE A 102 -6.05 25.58 15.47
CA ILE A 102 -7.10 26.59 15.64
C ILE A 102 -6.68 27.91 15.02
N PHE A 103 -5.44 28.33 15.24
CA PHE A 103 -4.91 29.60 14.72
C PHE A 103 -4.62 29.55 13.23
N ARG A 104 -4.22 28.40 12.70
CA ARG A 104 -3.91 28.22 11.28
C ARG A 104 -5.13 27.87 10.43
N LEU A 105 -6.28 27.59 11.04
CA LEU A 105 -7.49 27.08 10.37
C LEU A 105 -7.14 25.87 9.46
N ALA A 106 -6.22 25.04 9.94
CA ALA A 106 -5.71 23.87 9.24
C ALA A 106 -5.33 22.81 10.28
N PRO A 107 -5.64 21.53 10.07
CA PRO A 107 -5.19 20.46 10.96
C PRO A 107 -3.66 20.41 11.02
N VAL A 108 -3.12 20.63 12.21
CA VAL A 108 -1.71 20.42 12.55
C VAL A 108 -1.67 19.30 13.57
N MET A 109 -1.09 18.15 13.19
CA MET A 109 -0.97 16.97 14.05
C MET A 109 0.50 16.73 14.35
N ASP A 110 0.86 16.70 15.63
CA ASP A 110 2.23 16.43 16.05
C ASP A 110 2.60 14.96 15.96
N ALA A 111 1.63 14.06 16.15
CA ALA A 111 1.84 12.63 15.99
C ALA A 111 0.55 11.94 15.55
N ILE A 112 0.71 10.94 14.66
CA ILE A 112 -0.32 9.97 14.31
C ILE A 112 0.33 8.58 14.36
N THR A 113 -0.11 7.74 15.29
CA THR A 113 0.42 6.36 15.40
C THR A 113 -0.72 5.36 15.24
N ILE A 114 -0.50 4.36 14.40
CA ILE A 114 -1.41 3.24 14.16
C ILE A 114 -0.67 1.96 14.54
N ASP A 115 -1.11 1.30 15.60
CA ASP A 115 -0.47 0.09 16.11
C ASP A 115 -1.24 -1.15 15.70
N ALA A 116 -0.49 -2.15 15.25
CA ALA A 116 -0.94 -3.48 14.89
C ALA A 116 -2.21 -3.49 14.01
N PRO A 117 -2.25 -2.76 12.86
CA PRO A 117 -3.34 -2.92 11.93
C PRO A 117 -3.30 -4.32 11.31
N GLN A 118 -4.45 -4.97 11.23
CA GLN A 118 -4.62 -6.31 10.67
C GLN A 118 -5.65 -6.24 9.54
N LEU A 119 -5.25 -6.52 8.31
CA LEU A 119 -6.13 -6.54 7.16
C LEU A 119 -6.26 -7.96 6.60
N ASN A 120 -7.49 -8.40 6.41
CA ASN A 120 -7.81 -9.64 5.70
C ASN A 120 -8.40 -9.28 4.34
N LEU A 121 -7.77 -9.70 3.25
CA LEU A 121 -8.16 -9.36 1.88
C LEU A 121 -8.29 -10.61 1.02
N THR A 122 -9.40 -10.74 0.28
CA THR A 122 -9.64 -11.86 -0.62
C THR A 122 -9.86 -11.37 -2.05
N HIS A 123 -9.03 -11.84 -2.98
CA HIS A 123 -9.29 -11.72 -4.41
C HIS A 123 -10.22 -12.86 -4.84
N LEU A 124 -11.36 -12.51 -5.41
CA LEU A 124 -12.42 -13.46 -5.78
C LEU A 124 -12.31 -13.96 -7.23
N GLY A 125 -11.40 -13.40 -8.01
CA GLY A 125 -11.25 -13.62 -9.44
C GLY A 125 -11.83 -12.47 -10.27
N ASP A 126 -11.41 -12.37 -11.54
CA ASP A 126 -11.85 -11.35 -12.50
C ASP A 126 -11.66 -9.92 -12.00
N GLY A 127 -10.57 -9.66 -11.25
CA GLY A 127 -10.25 -8.37 -10.68
C GLY A 127 -11.18 -7.92 -9.54
N ARG A 128 -12.00 -8.82 -8.97
CA ARG A 128 -12.92 -8.53 -7.87
C ARG A 128 -12.31 -8.89 -6.52
N TYR A 129 -12.57 -8.03 -5.55
CA TYR A 129 -12.14 -8.19 -4.17
C TYR A 129 -13.30 -8.21 -3.19
N ASP A 130 -13.12 -8.81 -2.04
CA ASP A 130 -14.12 -8.84 -0.97
C ASP A 130 -14.35 -7.48 -0.28
N ILE A 131 -13.66 -6.43 -0.72
CA ILE A 131 -13.80 -5.04 -0.27
C ILE A 131 -14.32 -4.10 -1.37
N ASP A 132 -14.74 -4.61 -2.53
CA ASP A 132 -15.16 -3.78 -3.67
C ASP A 132 -16.38 -2.90 -3.35
N ASP A 133 -17.27 -3.37 -2.50
CA ASP A 133 -18.40 -2.59 -2.00
C ASP A 133 -17.96 -1.36 -1.18
N VAL A 134 -16.91 -1.51 -0.36
CA VAL A 134 -16.30 -0.41 0.39
C VAL A 134 -15.61 0.56 -0.55
N LEU A 135 -14.81 0.05 -1.50
CA LEU A 135 -14.13 0.88 -2.49
C LEU A 135 -15.12 1.66 -3.36
N ALA A 136 -16.22 1.03 -3.78
CA ALA A 136 -17.27 1.68 -4.56
C ALA A 136 -17.93 2.84 -3.80
N ARG A 137 -18.14 2.69 -2.47
CA ARG A 137 -18.69 3.76 -1.63
C ARG A 137 -17.71 4.91 -1.43
N LEU A 138 -16.44 4.61 -1.15
CA LEU A 138 -15.39 5.62 -0.94
C LEU A 138 -15.06 6.40 -2.22
N ASN A 139 -15.23 5.79 -3.39
CA ASN A 139 -14.99 6.42 -4.69
C ASN A 139 -16.21 7.14 -5.27
N GLN A 140 -17.33 7.24 -4.54
CA GLN A 140 -18.45 8.06 -4.99
C GLN A 140 -18.00 9.52 -5.12
N PRO A 141 -18.30 10.18 -6.26
CA PRO A 141 -17.96 11.59 -6.42
C PRO A 141 -18.64 12.40 -5.30
N ALA A 142 -17.88 13.30 -4.67
CA ALA A 142 -18.46 14.22 -3.71
C ALA A 142 -19.61 15.02 -4.39
N THR A 143 -20.76 15.09 -3.73
CA THR A 143 -21.97 15.77 -4.24
C THR A 143 -21.77 17.29 -4.31
N GLU A 144 -20.74 17.82 -3.62
CA GLU A 144 -20.38 19.22 -3.64
C GLU A 144 -19.14 19.46 -4.52
N PRO A 145 -19.05 20.59 -5.25
CA PRO A 145 -17.86 20.93 -6.01
C PRO A 145 -16.66 20.98 -5.07
N ALA A 146 -15.56 20.31 -5.47
CA ALA A 146 -14.32 20.28 -4.70
C ALA A 146 -13.86 21.71 -4.39
N GLY A 147 -13.92 22.11 -3.13
CA GLY A 147 -13.34 23.36 -2.65
C GLY A 147 -11.81 23.37 -2.81
N ALA A 148 -11.16 24.46 -2.43
CA ALA A 148 -9.69 24.50 -2.39
C ALA A 148 -9.16 23.33 -1.53
N PRO A 149 -8.04 22.68 -1.94
CA PRO A 149 -7.49 21.56 -1.17
C PRO A 149 -7.27 21.93 0.29
N ALA A 150 -7.72 21.07 1.20
CA ALA A 150 -7.54 21.29 2.62
C ALA A 150 -6.04 21.49 2.94
N ARG A 151 -5.71 22.52 3.70
CA ARG A 151 -4.34 22.76 4.19
C ARG A 151 -4.10 21.86 5.39
N PHE A 152 -2.90 21.30 5.51
CA PHE A 152 -2.52 20.47 6.65
C PHE A 152 -1.01 20.46 6.89
N ALA A 153 -0.62 20.13 8.12
CA ALA A 153 0.73 19.73 8.48
C ALA A 153 0.65 18.55 9.47
N LEU A 154 1.25 17.44 9.07
CA LEU A 154 1.26 16.18 9.81
C LEU A 154 2.71 15.81 10.13
N TYR A 155 3.00 15.55 11.39
CA TYR A 155 4.31 15.13 11.86
C TYR A 155 4.22 13.72 12.43
N ASN A 156 5.34 13.04 12.47
CA ASN A 156 5.51 11.75 13.14
C ASN A 156 4.40 10.73 12.83
N ILE A 157 4.07 10.57 11.54
CA ILE A 157 3.12 9.52 11.13
C ILE A 157 3.82 8.18 11.20
N ALA A 158 3.28 7.24 11.98
CA ALA A 158 3.82 5.90 12.15
C ALA A 158 2.73 4.83 12.05
N VAL A 159 3.03 3.75 11.34
CA VAL A 159 2.27 2.49 11.39
C VAL A 159 3.24 1.42 11.87
N LEU A 160 2.88 0.68 12.89
CA LEU A 160 3.76 -0.27 13.56
C LEU A 160 3.11 -1.64 13.70
N GLY A 161 3.85 -2.69 13.34
CA GLY A 161 3.41 -4.08 13.56
C GLY A 161 2.19 -4.51 12.74
N GLY A 162 1.97 -3.88 11.58
CA GLY A 162 0.84 -4.23 10.71
C GLY A 162 0.97 -5.63 10.10
N THR A 163 -0.17 -6.24 9.80
CA THR A 163 -0.28 -7.53 9.12
C THR A 163 -1.32 -7.49 8.01
N LEU A 164 -1.06 -8.23 6.94
CA LEU A 164 -2.03 -8.49 5.88
C LEU A 164 -2.05 -9.97 5.57
N ASP A 165 -3.24 -10.56 5.60
CA ASP A 165 -3.51 -11.90 5.09
C ASP A 165 -4.30 -11.76 3.78
N PHE A 166 -3.64 -12.15 2.68
CA PHE A 166 -4.21 -12.08 1.34
C PHE A 166 -4.47 -13.47 0.79
N VAL A 167 -5.71 -13.73 0.40
CA VAL A 167 -6.13 -14.99 -0.22
C VAL A 167 -6.54 -14.74 -1.66
N ASP A 168 -5.83 -15.33 -2.61
CA ASP A 168 -6.19 -15.30 -4.03
C ASP A 168 -6.90 -16.60 -4.41
N LYS A 169 -8.23 -16.53 -4.54
CA LYS A 169 -9.06 -17.68 -4.92
C LYS A 169 -8.91 -18.07 -6.38
N ALA A 170 -8.54 -17.11 -7.27
CA ALA A 170 -8.40 -17.39 -8.69
C ALA A 170 -7.26 -18.36 -8.99
N VAL A 171 -6.16 -18.26 -8.26
CA VAL A 171 -4.97 -19.12 -8.40
C VAL A 171 -4.77 -20.05 -7.20
N ASN A 172 -5.70 -20.04 -6.22
CA ASN A 172 -5.64 -20.81 -5.00
C ASN A 172 -4.30 -20.64 -4.25
N LYS A 173 -3.94 -19.37 -4.00
CA LYS A 173 -2.72 -18.97 -3.30
C LYS A 173 -3.05 -18.06 -2.11
N SER A 174 -2.20 -18.13 -1.10
CA SER A 174 -2.24 -17.20 0.02
C SER A 174 -0.89 -16.53 0.18
N HIS A 175 -0.93 -15.25 0.51
CA HIS A 175 0.24 -14.44 0.79
C HIS A 175 0.05 -13.70 2.10
N GLU A 176 1.16 -13.46 2.78
CA GLU A 176 1.15 -12.76 4.05
C GLU A 176 2.16 -11.62 4.06
N VAL A 177 1.75 -10.51 4.63
CA VAL A 177 2.64 -9.45 5.04
C VAL A 177 2.68 -9.42 6.57
N ARG A 178 3.87 -9.37 7.13
CA ARG A 178 4.12 -9.32 8.58
C ARG A 178 5.06 -8.18 8.92
N ASP A 179 5.04 -7.77 10.17
CA ASP A 179 5.95 -6.76 10.71
C ASP A 179 5.93 -5.44 9.91
N PHE A 180 4.79 -5.09 9.32
CA PHE A 180 4.67 -3.88 8.51
C PHE A 180 4.94 -2.65 9.37
N LYS A 181 5.87 -1.81 8.90
CA LYS A 181 6.27 -0.56 9.52
C LYS A 181 6.34 0.52 8.47
N LEU A 182 5.66 1.61 8.71
CA LEU A 182 5.73 2.83 7.90
C LEU A 182 6.02 4.00 8.81
N GLY A 183 6.97 4.83 8.45
CA GLY A 183 7.22 6.11 9.12
C GLY A 183 7.31 7.23 8.11
N ILE A 184 6.58 8.31 8.37
CA ILE A 184 6.64 9.56 7.60
C ILE A 184 6.86 10.67 8.61
N PRO A 185 8.12 11.16 8.77
CA PRO A 185 8.44 12.15 9.79
C PRO A 185 7.68 13.46 9.62
N PHE A 186 7.39 13.84 8.36
CA PHE A 186 6.75 15.10 8.04
C PHE A 186 6.00 15.06 6.71
N LEU A 187 4.79 15.62 6.70
CA LEU A 187 3.97 15.76 5.51
C LEU A 187 3.13 17.04 5.60
N SER A 188 3.37 18.03 4.75
CA SER A 188 2.62 19.30 4.77
C SER A 188 2.45 19.89 3.38
N ASN A 189 1.26 20.41 3.12
CA ASN A 189 0.96 21.18 1.91
C ASN A 189 0.89 22.69 2.18
N LEU A 190 1.25 23.15 3.38
CA LEU A 190 1.34 24.58 3.72
C LEU A 190 2.41 25.23 2.86
N GLU A 191 2.12 26.43 2.35
CA GLU A 191 2.98 27.13 1.38
C GLU A 191 4.43 27.30 1.86
N SER A 192 4.61 27.66 3.13
CA SER A 192 5.93 27.80 3.76
C SER A 192 6.71 26.49 3.93
N GLN A 193 6.05 25.33 3.78
CA GLN A 193 6.61 24.01 4.07
C GLN A 193 6.65 23.08 2.85
N ARG A 194 6.14 23.52 1.68
CA ARG A 194 6.05 22.68 0.47
C ARG A 194 7.38 22.14 -0.04
N THR A 195 8.48 22.85 0.22
CA THR A 195 9.83 22.48 -0.21
C THR A 195 10.62 21.71 0.84
N VAL A 196 10.05 21.53 2.03
CA VAL A 196 10.69 20.77 3.10
C VAL A 196 10.78 19.30 2.69
N LYS A 197 11.97 18.72 2.80
CA LYS A 197 12.21 17.29 2.55
C LYS A 197 11.65 16.45 3.69
N THR A 198 10.98 15.37 3.34
CA THR A 198 10.62 14.30 4.28
C THR A 198 11.45 13.05 3.98
N SER A 199 11.69 12.24 5.01
CA SER A 199 12.46 11.00 4.90
C SER A 199 11.62 9.79 5.33
N PRO A 200 10.63 9.38 4.51
CA PRO A 200 9.81 8.22 4.84
C PRO A 200 10.61 6.93 4.80
N TYR A 201 10.18 5.96 5.60
CA TYR A 201 10.66 4.59 5.54
C TYR A 201 9.50 3.61 5.51
N LEU A 202 9.71 2.46 4.88
CA LEU A 202 8.76 1.36 4.81
C LEU A 202 9.53 0.04 4.95
N ALA A 203 9.12 -0.80 5.90
CA ALA A 203 9.69 -2.12 6.08
C ALA A 203 8.59 -3.14 6.35
N PHE A 204 8.73 -4.35 5.80
CA PHE A 204 7.80 -5.46 6.03
C PHE A 204 8.42 -6.79 5.60
N ARG A 205 7.78 -7.90 5.99
CA ARG A 205 8.07 -9.22 5.47
C ARG A 205 6.94 -9.70 4.58
N LEU A 206 7.28 -10.06 3.34
CA LEU A 206 6.35 -10.66 2.38
C LEU A 206 6.64 -12.15 2.25
N ASN A 207 5.72 -13.00 2.71
CA ASN A 207 5.93 -14.46 2.76
C ASN A 207 7.27 -14.85 3.43
N GLY A 208 7.65 -14.14 4.50
CA GLY A 208 8.90 -14.35 5.23
C GLY A 208 10.12 -13.58 4.70
N SER A 209 10.09 -13.04 3.49
CA SER A 209 11.20 -12.28 2.88
C SER A 209 11.16 -10.81 3.29
N GLU A 210 12.30 -10.26 3.69
CA GLU A 210 12.41 -8.88 4.16
C GLU A 210 12.47 -7.88 3.01
N ILE A 211 11.70 -6.82 3.13
CA ILE A 211 11.69 -5.67 2.23
C ILE A 211 11.84 -4.42 3.07
N ASP A 212 12.90 -3.66 2.80
CA ASP A 212 13.20 -2.39 3.45
C ASP A 212 13.30 -1.28 2.40
N THR A 213 12.66 -0.17 2.67
CA THR A 213 12.70 1.01 1.81
C THR A 213 12.91 2.25 2.64
N THR A 214 13.89 3.07 2.25
CA THR A 214 14.09 4.42 2.77
C THR A 214 14.01 5.40 1.63
N ALA A 215 13.49 6.60 1.87
CA ALA A 215 13.39 7.59 0.82
C ALA A 215 13.67 9.00 1.33
N GLN A 216 13.94 9.91 0.40
CA GLN A 216 13.88 11.35 0.60
C GLN A 216 12.93 11.92 -0.44
N SER A 217 11.97 12.73 -0.02
CA SER A 217 10.93 13.22 -0.90
C SER A 217 10.55 14.67 -0.63
N THR A 218 10.15 15.40 -1.69
CA THR A 218 9.51 16.72 -1.63
C THR A 218 8.13 16.65 -2.29
N PRO A 219 7.14 16.00 -1.64
CA PRO A 219 5.88 15.59 -2.28
C PRO A 219 4.99 16.75 -2.71
N PHE A 220 5.15 17.93 -2.12
CA PHE A 220 4.33 19.12 -2.40
C PHE A 220 5.10 20.26 -3.08
N ALA A 221 6.37 20.08 -3.44
CA ALA A 221 7.13 21.05 -4.23
C ALA A 221 6.58 21.15 -5.66
N GLN A 222 6.90 22.25 -6.36
CA GLN A 222 6.53 22.41 -7.79
C GLN A 222 7.13 21.28 -8.65
N THR A 223 8.41 20.98 -8.44
CA THR A 223 9.04 19.78 -8.97
C THR A 223 9.10 18.75 -7.85
N ARG A 224 8.25 17.74 -7.95
CA ARG A 224 8.21 16.66 -6.96
C ARG A 224 9.35 15.70 -7.21
N LYS A 225 10.21 15.50 -6.22
CA LYS A 225 11.35 14.59 -6.30
C LYS A 225 11.26 13.56 -5.19
N THR A 226 11.61 12.34 -5.53
CA THR A 226 11.75 11.25 -4.56
C THR A 226 12.94 10.39 -4.96
N ASP A 227 13.89 10.25 -4.06
CA ASP A 227 14.99 9.31 -4.14
C ASP A 227 14.74 8.22 -3.11
N ALA A 228 14.60 6.97 -3.54
CA ALA A 228 14.33 5.84 -2.66
C ALA A 228 15.39 4.75 -2.82
N GLN A 229 15.79 4.14 -1.72
CA GLN A 229 16.58 2.93 -1.70
C GLN A 229 15.67 1.78 -1.28
N ILE A 230 15.66 0.71 -2.08
CA ILE A 230 14.81 -0.47 -1.90
C ILE A 230 15.72 -1.68 -1.75
N LYS A 231 15.62 -2.37 -0.63
CA LYS A 231 16.34 -3.63 -0.35
C LYS A 231 15.33 -4.76 -0.27
N LEU A 232 15.56 -5.78 -1.07
CA LEU A 232 14.81 -7.02 -1.06
C LEU A 232 15.76 -8.16 -0.70
N SER A 233 15.46 -8.90 0.36
CA SER A 233 16.29 -9.98 0.84
C SER A 233 15.62 -11.33 0.64
N GLN A 234 16.22 -12.17 -0.21
CA GLN A 234 15.91 -13.59 -0.38
C GLN A 234 14.41 -13.91 -0.61
N LEU A 235 13.77 -13.23 -1.56
CA LEU A 235 12.39 -13.52 -1.95
C LEU A 235 12.31 -14.87 -2.67
N ASP A 236 11.69 -15.88 -2.05
CA ASP A 236 11.39 -17.15 -2.72
C ASP A 236 10.25 -16.94 -3.73
N LEU A 237 10.50 -17.26 -4.99
CA LEU A 237 9.51 -17.12 -6.06
C LEU A 237 8.49 -18.26 -6.13
N LYS A 238 8.66 -19.36 -5.41
CA LYS A 238 7.75 -20.51 -5.45
C LYS A 238 6.29 -20.16 -5.16
N PRO A 239 5.95 -19.32 -4.15
CA PRO A 239 4.58 -18.92 -3.91
C PRO A 239 3.92 -18.18 -5.09
N TYR A 240 4.74 -17.54 -5.95
CA TYR A 240 4.28 -16.68 -7.04
C TYR A 240 4.21 -17.36 -8.40
N LEU A 241 4.68 -18.62 -8.52
CA LEU A 241 4.71 -19.34 -9.80
C LEU A 241 3.32 -19.54 -10.42
N GLY A 242 2.26 -19.57 -9.59
CA GLY A 242 0.88 -19.69 -10.07
C GLY A 242 0.37 -18.48 -10.86
N TYR A 243 1.05 -17.34 -10.79
CA TYR A 243 0.70 -16.12 -11.53
C TYR A 243 1.36 -16.02 -12.90
N LEU A 244 2.28 -16.93 -13.22
CA LEU A 244 2.92 -16.97 -14.52
C LEU A 244 1.92 -17.44 -15.59
N PRO A 245 1.91 -16.82 -16.79
CA PRO A 245 1.04 -17.25 -17.87
C PRO A 245 1.26 -18.74 -18.23
N ALA A 246 0.19 -19.50 -18.33
CA ALA A 246 0.25 -20.93 -18.71
C ALA A 246 0.81 -21.16 -20.12
N ALA A 247 0.76 -20.15 -20.98
CA ALA A 247 1.26 -20.20 -22.35
C ALA A 247 2.78 -20.05 -22.50
N LEU A 248 3.51 -19.89 -21.37
CA LEU A 248 4.97 -19.81 -21.43
C LEU A 248 5.57 -21.11 -21.97
N PRO A 249 6.55 -21.04 -22.91
CA PRO A 249 7.18 -22.21 -23.49
C PRO A 249 8.09 -22.97 -22.51
N VAL A 250 8.24 -22.45 -21.31
CA VAL A 250 9.04 -23.02 -20.22
C VAL A 250 8.30 -22.86 -18.89
N ARG A 251 8.63 -23.68 -17.92
CA ARG A 251 8.09 -23.60 -16.55
C ARG A 251 9.19 -23.19 -15.58
N LEU A 252 9.06 -22.02 -14.98
CA LEU A 252 9.88 -21.65 -13.82
C LEU A 252 9.50 -22.57 -12.66
N GLN A 253 10.48 -23.26 -12.07
CA GLN A 253 10.29 -24.14 -10.89
C GLN A 253 10.63 -23.43 -9.59
N GLY A 254 11.49 -22.42 -9.64
CA GLY A 254 11.87 -21.60 -8.50
C GLY A 254 13.09 -20.75 -8.77
N ALA A 255 13.22 -19.71 -8.00
CA ALA A 255 14.41 -18.90 -7.82
C ALA A 255 14.26 -18.13 -6.49
N VAL A 256 15.37 -17.64 -5.96
CA VAL A 256 15.39 -16.75 -4.79
C VAL A 256 15.96 -15.42 -5.27
N LEU A 257 15.19 -14.34 -5.11
CA LEU A 257 15.57 -12.99 -5.55
C LEU A 257 16.10 -12.16 -4.39
N SER A 258 17.18 -11.42 -4.64
CA SER A 258 17.67 -10.35 -3.78
C SER A 258 17.93 -9.12 -4.64
N ALA A 259 17.68 -7.93 -4.09
CA ALA A 259 17.89 -6.69 -4.80
C ALA A 259 18.33 -5.57 -3.85
N ASP A 260 19.21 -4.69 -4.33
CA ASP A 260 19.54 -3.40 -3.73
C ASP A 260 19.43 -2.35 -4.83
N LEU A 261 18.33 -1.59 -4.79
CA LEU A 261 17.92 -0.70 -5.87
C LEU A 261 17.81 0.73 -5.37
N THR A 262 18.26 1.65 -6.20
CA THR A 262 18.02 3.09 -6.05
C THR A 262 17.03 3.53 -7.12
N LEU A 263 15.91 4.10 -6.68
CA LEU A 263 14.88 4.67 -7.54
C LEU A 263 14.92 6.19 -7.41
N ALA A 264 15.06 6.88 -8.54
CA ALA A 264 14.94 8.34 -8.62
C ALA A 264 13.69 8.69 -9.42
N PHE A 265 12.75 9.37 -8.78
CA PHE A 265 11.53 9.88 -9.38
C PHE A 265 11.57 11.40 -9.41
N GLU A 266 11.26 11.99 -10.55
CA GLU A 266 11.09 13.43 -10.71
C GLU A 266 9.83 13.70 -11.52
N GLN A 267 8.94 14.53 -10.99
CA GLN A 267 7.74 15.01 -11.67
C GLN A 267 7.85 16.52 -11.91
N GLY A 268 8.20 16.87 -13.13
CA GLY A 268 8.18 18.24 -13.66
C GLY A 268 7.20 18.34 -14.84
N ALA A 269 7.63 18.95 -15.94
CA ALA A 269 6.85 18.99 -17.20
C ALA A 269 6.62 17.58 -17.78
N GLN A 270 7.57 16.68 -17.56
CA GLN A 270 7.47 15.25 -17.87
C GLN A 270 7.90 14.45 -16.64
N SER A 271 7.18 13.37 -16.35
CA SER A 271 7.56 12.46 -15.28
C SER A 271 8.72 11.58 -15.71
N GLN A 272 9.72 11.42 -14.85
CA GLN A 272 10.87 10.54 -15.06
C GLN A 272 10.99 9.57 -13.90
N VAL A 273 11.21 8.30 -14.22
CA VAL A 273 11.51 7.24 -13.26
C VAL A 273 12.77 6.54 -13.71
N ARG A 274 13.81 6.60 -12.89
CA ARG A 274 15.09 5.92 -13.11
C ARG A 274 15.33 4.91 -12.00
N LEU A 275 15.83 3.75 -12.38
CA LEU A 275 16.19 2.67 -11.48
C LEU A 275 17.64 2.27 -11.75
N SER A 276 18.42 2.12 -10.70
CA SER A 276 19.80 1.62 -10.73
C SER A 276 20.06 0.71 -9.54
N GLY A 277 21.18 -0.03 -9.55
CA GLY A 277 21.53 -0.92 -8.46
C GLY A 277 21.82 -2.34 -8.90
N THR A 278 21.57 -3.32 -8.06
CA THR A 278 21.86 -4.73 -8.31
C THR A 278 20.65 -5.62 -8.04
N VAL A 279 20.51 -6.65 -8.88
CA VAL A 279 19.54 -7.74 -8.70
C VAL A 279 20.28 -9.05 -8.80
N ALA A 280 20.05 -9.95 -7.86
CA ALA A 280 20.58 -11.30 -7.88
C ALA A 280 19.44 -12.32 -7.87
N ALA A 281 19.57 -13.36 -8.67
CA ALA A 281 18.68 -14.51 -8.67
C ALA A 281 19.49 -15.79 -8.37
N ASP A 282 19.24 -16.38 -7.22
CA ASP A 282 19.89 -17.62 -6.79
C ASP A 282 19.01 -18.84 -7.08
N LYS A 283 19.66 -19.98 -7.35
CA LYS A 283 19.01 -21.28 -7.52
C LYS A 283 17.90 -21.28 -8.58
N LEU A 284 18.11 -20.55 -9.69
CA LEU A 284 17.15 -20.54 -10.77
C LEU A 284 17.00 -21.95 -11.37
N ARG A 285 15.77 -22.43 -11.45
CA ARG A 285 15.41 -23.73 -12.06
C ARG A 285 14.27 -23.55 -13.03
N VAL A 286 14.51 -23.96 -14.26
CA VAL A 286 13.54 -23.89 -15.37
C VAL A 286 13.37 -25.29 -15.96
N ALA A 287 12.12 -25.68 -16.19
CA ALA A 287 11.76 -26.94 -16.80
C ALA A 287 11.09 -26.76 -18.15
N THR A 288 11.06 -27.81 -18.94
CA THR A 288 10.22 -27.91 -20.12
C THR A 288 8.73 -27.95 -19.71
N PRO A 289 7.79 -27.68 -20.63
CA PRO A 289 6.35 -27.82 -20.35
C PRO A 289 5.95 -29.23 -19.87
N THR A 290 6.70 -30.26 -20.30
CA THR A 290 6.49 -31.67 -19.90
C THR A 290 7.14 -32.03 -18.57
N GLY A 291 7.86 -31.09 -17.91
CA GLY A 291 8.43 -31.29 -16.57
C GLY A 291 9.91 -31.72 -16.54
N GLY A 292 10.57 -31.95 -17.67
CA GLY A 292 12.01 -32.24 -17.71
C GLY A 292 12.86 -31.02 -17.37
N GLU A 293 13.94 -31.18 -16.61
CA GLU A 293 14.87 -30.09 -16.32
C GLU A 293 15.46 -29.54 -17.62
N LEU A 294 15.38 -28.23 -17.81
CA LEU A 294 15.87 -27.53 -18.97
C LEU A 294 17.12 -26.70 -18.67
N LEU A 295 16.99 -25.83 -17.67
CA LEU A 295 18.05 -24.91 -17.25
C LEU A 295 18.12 -24.85 -15.74
N ALA A 296 19.32 -25.00 -15.21
CA ALA A 296 19.66 -24.72 -13.82
C ALA A 296 20.80 -23.70 -13.79
N VAL A 297 20.65 -22.67 -12.99
CA VAL A 297 21.67 -21.66 -12.76
C VAL A 297 21.81 -21.47 -11.26
N ASP A 298 23.04 -21.51 -10.77
CA ASP A 298 23.27 -21.37 -9.33
C ASP A 298 23.09 -19.90 -8.90
N ARG A 299 23.57 -18.95 -9.74
CA ARG A 299 23.40 -17.52 -9.49
C ARG A 299 23.45 -16.70 -10.77
N ILE A 300 22.59 -15.69 -10.86
CA ILE A 300 22.62 -14.63 -11.87
C ILE A 300 22.72 -13.30 -11.14
N ASP A 301 23.75 -12.51 -11.41
CA ASP A 301 23.92 -11.15 -10.90
C ASP A 301 23.77 -10.15 -12.05
N VAL A 302 22.89 -9.19 -11.86
CA VAL A 302 22.63 -8.11 -12.83
C VAL A 302 22.86 -6.77 -12.17
N ALA A 303 23.77 -5.97 -12.73
CA ALA A 303 24.00 -4.61 -12.31
C ALA A 303 23.32 -3.64 -13.29
N LEU A 304 22.32 -2.93 -12.80
CA LEU A 304 21.54 -1.94 -13.50
C LEU A 304 22.27 -0.60 -13.44
N ARG A 305 22.61 0.01 -14.58
CA ARG A 305 23.21 1.33 -14.64
C ARG A 305 22.15 2.42 -14.69
N ASP A 306 21.21 2.32 -15.62
CA ASP A 306 20.13 3.28 -15.84
C ASP A 306 18.95 2.58 -16.53
N VAL A 307 17.93 2.27 -15.74
CA VAL A 307 16.68 1.72 -16.26
C VAL A 307 15.63 2.81 -16.19
N ARG A 308 15.17 3.28 -17.35
CA ARG A 308 14.13 4.31 -17.48
C ARG A 308 12.80 3.66 -17.81
N LEU A 309 12.04 3.37 -16.77
CA LEU A 309 10.82 2.57 -16.90
C LEU A 309 9.79 3.19 -17.86
N LEU A 310 9.58 4.52 -17.78
CA LEU A 310 8.62 5.21 -18.64
C LEU A 310 9.08 5.35 -20.09
N ALA A 311 10.39 5.35 -20.33
CA ALA A 311 10.99 5.42 -21.66
C ALA A 311 11.31 4.04 -22.25
N GLN A 312 11.05 2.95 -21.50
CA GLN A 312 11.35 1.56 -21.86
C GLN A 312 12.83 1.33 -22.24
N VAL A 313 13.75 2.05 -21.59
CA VAL A 313 15.20 1.93 -21.80
C VAL A 313 15.80 1.12 -20.66
N VAL A 314 16.62 0.12 -21.01
CA VAL A 314 17.35 -0.71 -20.04
C VAL A 314 18.84 -0.66 -20.38
N ASP A 315 19.64 -0.04 -19.51
CA ASP A 315 21.10 -0.02 -19.57
C ASP A 315 21.66 -0.84 -18.41
N LEU A 316 22.34 -1.95 -18.77
CA LEU A 316 22.98 -2.86 -17.84
C LEU A 316 24.50 -2.66 -17.89
N SER A 317 25.13 -2.54 -16.73
CA SER A 317 26.59 -2.42 -16.65
C SER A 317 27.28 -3.79 -16.59
N ARG A 318 26.59 -4.81 -16.04
CA ARG A 318 27.12 -6.17 -15.91
C ARG A 318 25.99 -7.18 -15.80
N VAL A 319 26.20 -8.31 -16.44
CA VAL A 319 25.43 -9.55 -16.22
C VAL A 319 26.44 -10.67 -16.01
N GLU A 320 26.35 -11.35 -14.87
CA GLU A 320 27.20 -12.47 -14.51
C GLU A 320 26.35 -13.70 -14.23
N ILE A 321 26.69 -14.82 -14.85
CA ILE A 321 25.96 -16.09 -14.72
C ILE A 321 26.92 -17.14 -14.17
N THR A 322 26.61 -17.69 -13.03
CA THR A 322 27.44 -18.68 -12.33
C THR A 322 26.86 -20.07 -12.48
N ALA A 323 27.71 -21.01 -12.90
CA ALA A 323 27.43 -22.43 -13.02
C ALA A 323 26.11 -22.74 -13.80
N PRO A 324 25.94 -22.23 -15.03
CA PRO A 324 24.79 -22.57 -15.86
C PRO A 324 24.89 -24.05 -16.32
N ARG A 325 23.77 -24.77 -16.15
CA ARG A 325 23.62 -26.15 -16.63
C ARG A 325 22.41 -26.21 -17.55
N LEU A 326 22.63 -26.53 -18.81
CA LEU A 326 21.60 -26.66 -19.81
C LEU A 326 21.45 -28.13 -20.20
N THR A 327 20.24 -28.67 -20.07
CA THR A 327 19.92 -30.05 -20.49
C THR A 327 19.25 -30.05 -21.86
N VAL A 328 20.00 -30.48 -22.89
CA VAL A 328 19.49 -30.59 -24.25
C VAL A 328 19.18 -32.05 -24.54
N ALA A 329 17.95 -32.35 -24.94
CA ALA A 329 17.49 -33.66 -25.30
C ALA A 329 16.79 -33.61 -26.67
N ARG A 330 17.03 -34.64 -27.51
CA ARG A 330 16.27 -34.86 -28.73
C ARG A 330 15.07 -35.74 -28.41
N LEU A 331 13.89 -35.22 -28.66
CA LEU A 331 12.63 -35.92 -28.46
C LEU A 331 12.41 -37.00 -29.50
N ALA A 332 11.54 -37.97 -29.25
CA ALA A 332 11.22 -39.06 -30.17
C ALA A 332 10.71 -38.57 -31.56
N ASN A 333 10.13 -37.36 -31.63
CA ASN A 333 9.72 -36.71 -32.88
C ASN A 333 10.86 -36.00 -33.62
N GLY A 334 12.11 -36.12 -33.14
CA GLY A 334 13.29 -35.50 -33.71
C GLY A 334 13.54 -34.04 -33.34
N GLN A 335 12.63 -33.38 -32.61
CA GLN A 335 12.79 -32.00 -32.16
C GLN A 335 13.66 -31.91 -30.91
N LEU A 336 14.27 -30.75 -30.69
CA LEU A 336 14.98 -30.45 -29.43
C LEU A 336 14.02 -29.94 -28.39
N ASN A 337 14.24 -30.29 -27.12
CA ASN A 337 13.48 -29.79 -25.98
C ASN A 337 13.61 -28.28 -25.70
N LEU A 338 14.48 -27.60 -26.45
CA LEU A 338 14.70 -26.14 -26.39
C LEU A 338 13.68 -25.33 -27.20
N LEU A 339 13.07 -25.94 -28.21
CA LEU A 339 12.13 -25.26 -29.09
C LEU A 339 10.70 -25.44 -28.59
N PRO A 340 9.91 -24.35 -28.48
CA PRO A 340 8.49 -24.51 -28.26
C PRO A 340 7.94 -25.41 -29.38
N SER A 341 7.16 -26.44 -29.00
CA SER A 341 6.42 -27.21 -29.99
C SER A 341 5.56 -26.21 -30.76
N ALA A 342 5.87 -25.99 -32.03
CA ALA A 342 5.02 -25.19 -32.89
C ALA A 342 3.61 -25.80 -32.79
N VAL A 343 2.66 -25.05 -32.26
CA VAL A 343 1.25 -25.36 -32.38
C VAL A 343 1.01 -25.42 -33.88
N ARG A 344 0.96 -26.62 -34.44
CA ARG A 344 0.44 -26.80 -35.81
C ARG A 344 -1.00 -26.33 -35.73
N SER A 345 -1.25 -25.09 -36.12
CA SER A 345 -2.54 -24.73 -36.65
C SER A 345 -2.82 -25.73 -37.77
N ASP A 346 -3.81 -26.61 -37.56
CA ASP A 346 -4.35 -27.45 -38.59
C ASP A 346 -4.99 -26.58 -39.69
N GLU A 347 -4.09 -26.06 -40.54
CA GLU A 347 -4.41 -25.41 -41.80
C GLU A 347 -4.44 -26.50 -42.90
N LYS A 348 -5.17 -27.57 -42.60
CA LYS A 348 -5.56 -28.57 -43.57
C LYS A 348 -7.05 -28.75 -43.50
N ASN A 349 -7.78 -27.88 -44.15
CA ASN A 349 -9.02 -28.16 -44.86
C ASN A 349 -9.73 -26.85 -45.24
N ALA A 350 -9.15 -26.16 -46.17
CA ALA A 350 -9.90 -25.26 -47.04
C ALA A 350 -9.36 -25.42 -48.45
N ARG A 351 -9.71 -26.54 -49.13
CA ARG A 351 -9.74 -26.53 -50.56
C ARG A 351 -10.88 -25.61 -50.98
N PRO A 352 -10.63 -24.64 -51.84
CA PRO A 352 -11.72 -23.88 -52.44
C PRO A 352 -12.49 -24.84 -53.36
N ALA A 353 -13.79 -24.94 -53.11
CA ALA A 353 -14.68 -25.58 -54.06
C ALA A 353 -14.67 -24.78 -55.37
N GLU A 354 -14.24 -25.45 -56.47
CA GLU A 354 -14.36 -24.96 -57.82
C GLU A 354 -15.81 -24.52 -58.07
N GLU A 355 -15.98 -23.28 -58.36
CA GLU A 355 -17.18 -22.64 -58.85
C GLU A 355 -17.42 -23.11 -60.30
N ARG A 356 -18.33 -24.07 -60.48
CA ARG A 356 -18.87 -24.39 -61.81
C ARG A 356 -19.91 -23.32 -62.14
N SER A 357 -19.54 -22.44 -63.05
CA SER A 357 -20.50 -21.60 -63.79
C SER A 357 -21.47 -22.46 -64.60
N PRO A 358 -22.73 -22.14 -64.64
CA PRO A 358 -23.61 -22.48 -65.77
C PRO A 358 -23.74 -21.26 -66.66
N LYS A 359 -23.45 -21.55 -67.95
CA LYS A 359 -23.70 -20.70 -69.11
C LYS A 359 -25.19 -20.37 -69.28
N ASN A 360 -25.37 -19.12 -69.69
CA ASN A 360 -26.33 -18.59 -70.65
C ASN A 360 -27.62 -19.34 -70.91
N GLU A 361 -28.73 -18.66 -70.80
CA GLU A 361 -29.64 -18.53 -71.95
C GLU A 361 -30.45 -17.22 -71.87
N LEU A 362 -30.41 -16.53 -72.99
CA LEU A 362 -31.22 -15.41 -73.40
C LEU A 362 -32.72 -15.79 -73.45
N ALA A 363 -33.62 -14.87 -73.08
CA ALA A 363 -34.62 -14.40 -74.03
C ALA A 363 -35.65 -13.43 -73.35
N THR A 364 -35.66 -12.27 -73.96
CA THR A 364 -36.85 -11.48 -74.34
C THR A 364 -38.16 -11.47 -73.48
N LYS A 365 -38.47 -10.42 -72.86
CA LYS A 365 -39.48 -9.43 -73.29
C LYS A 365 -39.44 -8.19 -72.36
#